data_43146ad36a8502531edda5a8253659e2
#
_entry.id   43146ad36a8502531edda5a8253659e2
#
_cell.length_a   1.000
_cell.length_b   1.000
_cell.length_c   1.000
_cell.angle_alpha   90.00
_cell.angle_beta   90.00
_cell.angle_gamma   90.00
#
_symmetry.space_group_name_H-M   'P 1'
#
loop_
_entity.id
_entity.type
_entity.pdbx_description
1 polymer ?
#
loop_
_entity_poly.entity_id
_entity_poly.type
_entity_poly.pdbx_seq_one_letter_code
_entity_poly.pdbx_strand_id
1 'polypeptide(L)'
;MTEDVTAIVPIKEHSERLPRKNFGEFNGKPLYHWILETLESVDEISHIVVNTDAAEVIEDAPDLFDVEVSVRPERLRDDEVTTNIIRYEIDRSDTEYHLHTYSTCPLLRPETISGAIREFVDSDEHDSLLPVTKHQKCFYDDAYDAINHDPHDISPSQDIPPLYLDCSVLYMYTEETFERTGHRIGTDPLPYEVDEREAVEIDYRWEFEMAECLHRRLRLEDA
;
A
#
# COMPACT_ATOMS: atom_id res chain seq x y z
N MET A 1 17.70 15.89 -10.24
CA MET A 1 16.61 15.52 -11.18
C MET A 1 15.68 14.71 -10.34
N THR A 2 14.39 14.99 -10.36
CA THR A 2 13.42 14.10 -9.71
C THR A 2 13.41 12.81 -10.53
N GLU A 3 13.68 11.68 -9.88
CA GLU A 3 13.57 10.38 -10.51
C GLU A 3 12.08 10.11 -10.84
N ASP A 4 11.82 9.53 -12.02
CA ASP A 4 10.45 9.25 -12.45
C ASP A 4 9.93 7.99 -11.75
N VAL A 5 8.83 8.13 -11.00
CA VAL A 5 8.17 7.05 -10.27
C VAL A 5 6.81 6.74 -10.88
N THR A 6 6.55 5.48 -11.19
CA THR A 6 5.21 5.00 -11.56
C THR A 6 4.51 4.36 -10.37
N ALA A 7 3.36 4.91 -9.99
CA ALA A 7 2.49 4.31 -8.99
C ALA A 7 1.53 3.31 -9.65
N ILE A 8 1.50 2.07 -9.17
CA ILE A 8 0.64 0.99 -9.65
C ILE A 8 -0.44 0.72 -8.61
N VAL A 9 -1.71 0.86 -8.99
CA VAL A 9 -2.88 0.64 -8.13
C VAL A 9 -3.78 -0.43 -8.74
N PRO A 10 -3.71 -1.68 -8.29
CA PRO A 10 -4.65 -2.71 -8.72
C PRO A 10 -6.00 -2.56 -8.03
N ILE A 11 -7.07 -2.43 -8.83
CA ILE A 11 -8.45 -2.35 -8.35
C ILE A 11 -9.26 -3.49 -8.97
N LYS A 12 -9.79 -4.39 -8.13
CA LYS A 12 -10.66 -5.50 -8.57
C LYS A 12 -12.13 -5.08 -8.55
N GLU A 13 -12.92 -5.53 -9.53
CA GLU A 13 -14.36 -5.38 -9.51
C GLU A 13 -14.98 -6.15 -8.33
N HIS A 14 -14.53 -7.38 -8.12
CA HIS A 14 -15.06 -8.25 -7.07
C HIS A 14 -14.09 -8.41 -5.91
N SER A 15 -14.63 -8.22 -4.71
CA SER A 15 -13.93 -8.46 -3.44
C SER A 15 -14.66 -9.56 -2.69
N GLU A 16 -13.97 -10.65 -2.32
CA GLU A 16 -14.58 -11.83 -1.67
C GLU A 16 -15.02 -11.53 -0.23
N ARG A 17 -14.14 -10.93 0.57
CA ARG A 17 -14.36 -10.68 2.01
C ARG A 17 -15.35 -9.55 2.28
N LEU A 18 -15.36 -8.51 1.43
CA LEU A 18 -16.28 -7.37 1.52
C LEU A 18 -16.76 -7.03 0.10
N PRO A 19 -17.95 -7.48 -0.32
CA PRO A 19 -18.49 -7.22 -1.64
C PRO A 19 -18.53 -5.74 -1.99
N ARG A 20 -18.10 -5.39 -3.19
CA ARG A 20 -18.00 -4.00 -3.70
C ARG A 20 -17.17 -3.05 -2.80
N LYS A 21 -16.17 -3.57 -2.11
CA LYS A 21 -15.31 -2.82 -1.18
C LYS A 21 -14.80 -1.50 -1.79
N ASN A 22 -14.20 -1.58 -2.99
CA ASN A 22 -13.57 -0.42 -3.64
C ASN A 22 -14.57 0.68 -4.04
N PHE A 23 -15.85 0.31 -4.25
CA PHE A 23 -16.94 1.19 -4.68
C PHE A 23 -17.85 1.61 -3.53
N GLY A 24 -17.61 1.09 -2.32
CA GLY A 24 -18.35 1.47 -1.11
C GLY A 24 -18.18 2.97 -0.84
N GLU A 25 -19.29 3.64 -0.47
CA GLU A 25 -19.22 5.03 -0.03
C GLU A 25 -18.40 5.13 1.26
N PHE A 26 -17.28 5.84 1.19
CA PHE A 26 -16.37 6.10 2.30
C PHE A 26 -16.22 7.62 2.44
N ASN A 27 -16.84 8.19 3.47
CA ASN A 27 -16.86 9.64 3.72
C ASN A 27 -17.22 10.48 2.47
N GLY A 28 -18.29 10.09 1.77
CA GLY A 28 -18.93 10.88 0.72
C GLY A 28 -18.48 10.59 -0.70
N LYS A 29 -17.56 9.63 -0.92
CA LYS A 29 -17.14 9.18 -2.26
C LYS A 29 -16.71 7.72 -2.24
N PRO A 30 -16.56 7.05 -3.41
CA PRO A 30 -16.05 5.68 -3.49
C PRO A 30 -14.68 5.53 -2.82
N LEU A 31 -14.45 4.39 -2.16
CA LEU A 31 -13.20 4.13 -1.43
C LEU A 31 -11.94 4.35 -2.27
N TYR A 32 -11.94 3.88 -3.53
CA TYR A 32 -10.76 3.98 -4.40
C TYR A 32 -10.36 5.42 -4.76
N HIS A 33 -11.28 6.40 -4.69
CA HIS A 33 -10.97 7.80 -4.97
C HIS A 33 -9.95 8.38 -3.99
N TRP A 34 -9.94 7.90 -2.75
CA TRP A 34 -9.08 8.45 -1.70
C TRP A 34 -7.61 8.23 -2.00
N ILE A 35 -7.24 7.01 -2.39
CA ILE A 35 -5.84 6.72 -2.72
C ILE A 35 -5.41 7.44 -4.03
N LEU A 36 -6.28 7.56 -5.02
CA LEU A 36 -5.95 8.27 -6.26
C LEU A 36 -5.71 9.75 -6.00
N GLU A 37 -6.56 10.44 -5.23
CA GLU A 37 -6.32 11.83 -4.82
C GLU A 37 -5.02 11.99 -4.01
N THR A 38 -4.72 11.01 -3.13
CA THR A 38 -3.48 11.01 -2.36
C THR A 38 -2.27 10.93 -3.30
N LEU A 39 -2.29 10.02 -4.28
CA LEU A 39 -1.19 9.85 -5.24
C LEU A 39 -1.00 11.09 -6.13
N GLU A 40 -2.08 11.72 -6.61
CA GLU A 40 -2.01 12.97 -7.38
C GLU A 40 -1.40 14.14 -6.59
N SER A 41 -1.41 14.06 -5.27
CA SER A 41 -0.86 15.10 -4.38
C SER A 41 0.64 14.89 -4.09
N VAL A 42 1.29 13.87 -4.66
CA VAL A 42 2.70 13.53 -4.45
C VAL A 42 3.53 13.96 -5.66
N ASP A 43 4.33 15.00 -5.50
CA ASP A 43 5.10 15.61 -6.59
C ASP A 43 6.15 14.66 -7.22
N GLU A 44 6.60 13.63 -6.50
CA GLU A 44 7.57 12.65 -6.96
C GLU A 44 6.97 11.58 -7.90
N ILE A 45 5.64 11.45 -7.94
CA ILE A 45 4.96 10.49 -8.81
C ILE A 45 4.73 11.13 -10.18
N SER A 46 5.33 10.55 -11.21
CA SER A 46 5.18 11.03 -12.60
C SER A 46 4.00 10.38 -13.31
N HIS A 47 3.68 9.14 -12.96
CA HIS A 47 2.62 8.35 -13.60
C HIS A 47 1.83 7.56 -12.56
N ILE A 48 0.51 7.53 -12.71
CA ILE A 48 -0.38 6.69 -11.92
C ILE A 48 -1.07 5.71 -12.86
N VAL A 49 -0.82 4.42 -12.68
CA VAL A 49 -1.43 3.34 -13.46
C VAL A 49 -2.46 2.60 -12.61
N VAL A 50 -3.72 2.64 -13.03
CA VAL A 50 -4.81 1.90 -12.40
C VAL A 50 -5.08 0.63 -13.18
N ASN A 51 -4.61 -0.51 -12.69
CA ASN A 51 -4.89 -1.83 -13.29
C ASN A 51 -6.22 -2.36 -12.78
N THR A 52 -7.21 -2.47 -13.68
CA THR A 52 -8.57 -2.82 -13.25
C THR A 52 -9.34 -3.66 -14.28
N ASP A 53 -10.28 -4.46 -13.78
CA ASP A 53 -11.32 -5.16 -14.55
C ASP A 53 -12.72 -4.56 -14.32
N ALA A 54 -12.81 -3.52 -13.49
CA ALA A 54 -14.07 -2.87 -13.13
C ALA A 54 -14.48 -1.83 -14.18
N ALA A 55 -15.64 -2.03 -14.81
CA ALA A 55 -16.18 -1.11 -15.82
C ALA A 55 -16.35 0.32 -15.28
N GLU A 56 -16.81 0.45 -14.04
CA GLU A 56 -17.02 1.74 -13.36
C GLU A 56 -15.70 2.53 -13.25
N VAL A 57 -14.58 1.89 -12.89
CA VAL A 57 -13.28 2.56 -12.83
C VAL A 57 -12.75 2.90 -14.22
N ILE A 58 -12.96 2.01 -15.21
CA ILE A 58 -12.52 2.24 -16.59
C ILE A 58 -13.21 3.47 -17.19
N GLU A 59 -14.49 3.70 -16.87
CA GLU A 59 -15.29 4.80 -17.37
C GLU A 59 -15.02 6.11 -16.61
N ASP A 60 -14.95 6.05 -15.27
CA ASP A 60 -14.98 7.24 -14.41
C ASP A 60 -13.57 7.78 -14.08
N ALA A 61 -12.60 6.89 -13.86
CA ALA A 61 -11.31 7.32 -13.33
C ALA A 61 -10.54 8.28 -14.25
N PRO A 62 -10.50 8.10 -15.60
CA PRO A 62 -9.79 9.03 -16.49
C PRO A 62 -10.43 10.41 -16.58
N ASP A 63 -11.73 10.52 -16.25
CA ASP A 63 -12.45 11.80 -16.26
C ASP A 63 -12.28 12.57 -14.94
N LEU A 64 -11.92 11.88 -13.85
CA LEU A 64 -11.84 12.43 -12.51
C LEU A 64 -10.41 12.65 -12.03
N PHE A 65 -9.44 11.87 -12.53
CA PHE A 65 -8.04 11.84 -12.07
C PHE A 65 -7.08 11.83 -13.27
N ASP A 66 -5.88 12.33 -13.06
CA ASP A 66 -4.79 12.23 -14.04
C ASP A 66 -4.11 10.84 -13.94
N VAL A 67 -4.80 9.82 -14.42
CA VAL A 67 -4.38 8.42 -14.34
C VAL A 67 -4.44 7.72 -15.68
N GLU A 68 -3.54 6.78 -15.89
CA GLU A 68 -3.64 5.79 -16.97
C GLU A 68 -4.43 4.58 -16.50
N VAL A 69 -5.51 4.24 -17.18
CA VAL A 69 -6.27 3.02 -16.89
C VAL A 69 -5.76 1.87 -17.75
N SER A 70 -5.13 0.91 -17.11
CA SER A 70 -4.70 -0.36 -17.69
C SER A 70 -5.81 -1.40 -17.51
N VAL A 71 -6.56 -1.68 -18.59
CA VAL A 71 -7.64 -2.68 -18.55
C VAL A 71 -7.04 -4.06 -18.35
N ARG A 72 -7.36 -4.69 -17.21
CA ARG A 72 -6.83 -5.99 -16.84
C ARG A 72 -7.22 -7.06 -17.86
N PRO A 73 -6.24 -7.74 -18.48
CA PRO A 73 -6.54 -8.80 -19.43
C PRO A 73 -7.24 -9.99 -18.74
N GLU A 74 -8.08 -10.70 -19.49
CA GLU A 74 -8.91 -11.81 -18.98
C GLU A 74 -8.07 -12.85 -18.22
N ARG A 75 -6.86 -13.15 -18.69
CA ARG A 75 -5.94 -14.12 -18.05
C ARG A 75 -5.45 -13.72 -16.64
N LEU A 76 -5.63 -12.43 -16.26
CA LEU A 76 -5.23 -11.89 -14.95
C LEU A 76 -6.43 -11.53 -14.06
N ARG A 77 -7.67 -11.71 -14.53
CA ARG A 77 -8.87 -11.32 -13.78
C ARG A 77 -9.10 -12.16 -12.53
N ASP A 78 -8.89 -13.48 -12.67
CA ASP A 78 -9.05 -14.44 -11.59
C ASP A 78 -7.72 -14.77 -10.91
N ASP A 79 -6.64 -14.06 -11.30
CA ASP A 79 -5.31 -14.25 -10.71
C ASP A 79 -5.26 -13.55 -9.35
N GLU A 80 -5.26 -14.34 -8.30
CA GLU A 80 -5.09 -13.85 -6.93
C GLU A 80 -3.64 -13.42 -6.64
N VAL A 81 -2.71 -13.77 -7.52
CA VAL A 81 -1.29 -13.46 -7.36
C VAL A 81 -1.01 -12.04 -7.86
N THR A 82 -1.00 -11.10 -6.95
CA THR A 82 -0.68 -9.68 -7.22
C THR A 82 0.62 -9.51 -8.02
N THR A 83 1.58 -10.40 -7.86
CA THR A 83 2.86 -10.43 -8.57
C THR A 83 2.70 -10.45 -10.10
N ASN A 84 1.71 -11.19 -10.63
CA ASN A 84 1.48 -11.25 -12.07
C ASN A 84 0.88 -9.96 -12.63
N ILE A 85 0.08 -9.25 -11.82
CA ILE A 85 -0.45 -7.94 -12.17
C ILE A 85 0.67 -6.91 -12.18
N ILE A 86 1.53 -6.92 -11.16
CA ILE A 86 2.70 -6.05 -11.07
C ILE A 86 3.62 -6.28 -12.28
N ARG A 87 3.97 -7.54 -12.58
CA ARG A 87 4.79 -7.88 -13.76
C ARG A 87 4.19 -7.30 -15.04
N TYR A 88 2.90 -7.45 -15.22
CA TYR A 88 2.22 -6.97 -16.41
C TYR A 88 2.33 -5.44 -16.57
N GLU A 89 2.33 -4.69 -15.49
CA GLU A 89 2.48 -3.23 -15.53
C GLU A 89 3.94 -2.79 -15.66
N ILE A 90 4.88 -3.46 -14.99
CA ILE A 90 6.33 -3.19 -15.14
C ILE A 90 6.75 -3.38 -16.59
N ASP A 91 6.37 -4.49 -17.24
CA ASP A 91 6.70 -4.79 -18.65
C ASP A 91 6.21 -3.70 -19.64
N ARG A 92 5.40 -2.73 -19.18
CA ARG A 92 4.79 -1.65 -19.97
C ARG A 92 5.20 -0.26 -19.51
N SER A 93 5.92 -0.18 -18.42
CA SER A 93 6.41 1.07 -17.83
C SER A 93 7.78 1.41 -18.44
N ASP A 94 8.03 2.70 -18.61
CA ASP A 94 9.34 3.22 -19.06
C ASP A 94 10.12 3.83 -17.85
N THR A 95 9.63 3.69 -16.62
CA THR A 95 10.27 4.23 -15.40
C THR A 95 11.09 3.17 -14.68
N GLU A 96 12.16 3.60 -14.01
CA GLU A 96 13.02 2.72 -13.22
C GLU A 96 12.37 2.33 -11.87
N TYR A 97 11.69 3.30 -11.24
CA TYR A 97 11.11 3.14 -9.91
C TYR A 97 9.61 2.91 -9.96
N HIS A 98 9.17 1.91 -9.21
CA HIS A 98 7.76 1.56 -9.10
C HIS A 98 7.30 1.62 -7.64
N LEU A 99 6.16 2.28 -7.41
CA LEU A 99 5.43 2.28 -6.16
C LEU A 99 4.16 1.46 -6.34
N HIS A 100 3.94 0.47 -5.47
CA HIS A 100 2.72 -0.33 -5.47
C HIS A 100 1.92 -0.06 -4.20
N THR A 101 0.67 0.36 -4.35
CA THR A 101 -0.26 0.60 -3.24
C THR A 101 -1.65 0.08 -3.57
N TYR A 102 -2.59 0.21 -2.63
CA TYR A 102 -3.92 -0.36 -2.75
C TYR A 102 -5.01 0.68 -2.47
N SER A 103 -6.15 0.53 -3.17
CA SER A 103 -7.36 1.32 -2.90
C SER A 103 -7.93 1.10 -1.49
N THR A 104 -7.47 0.07 -0.80
CA THR A 104 -7.87 -0.30 0.56
C THR A 104 -7.10 0.41 1.67
N CYS A 105 -6.21 1.33 1.30
CA CYS A 105 -5.37 2.11 2.22
C CYS A 105 -5.77 3.61 2.19
N PRO A 106 -7.03 3.99 2.54
CA PRO A 106 -7.51 5.36 2.38
C PRO A 106 -6.95 6.35 3.39
N LEU A 107 -6.18 5.89 4.36
CA LEU A 107 -5.58 6.71 5.42
C LEU A 107 -4.13 7.08 5.13
N LEU A 108 -3.55 6.51 4.08
CA LEU A 108 -2.18 6.80 3.67
C LEU A 108 -2.07 8.26 3.19
N ARG A 109 -1.10 9.00 3.72
CA ARG A 109 -0.92 10.42 3.44
C ARG A 109 0.12 10.69 2.36
N PRO A 110 -0.01 11.80 1.62
CA PRO A 110 0.97 12.20 0.60
C PRO A 110 2.39 12.34 1.19
N GLU A 111 2.52 12.88 2.40
CA GLU A 111 3.81 13.09 3.07
C GLU A 111 4.52 11.76 3.36
N THR A 112 3.76 10.74 3.73
CA THR A 112 4.29 9.38 3.99
C THR A 112 4.78 8.75 2.70
N ILE A 113 4.03 8.88 1.60
CA ILE A 113 4.43 8.38 0.28
C ILE A 113 5.68 9.13 -0.21
N SER A 114 5.67 10.46 -0.17
CA SER A 114 6.79 11.30 -0.57
C SER A 114 8.06 10.98 0.25
N GLY A 115 7.91 10.79 1.57
CA GLY A 115 9.01 10.36 2.43
C GLY A 115 9.59 8.99 2.03
N ALA A 116 8.72 8.02 1.76
CA ALA A 116 9.12 6.68 1.31
C ALA A 116 9.88 6.73 -0.02
N ILE A 117 9.38 7.49 -1.00
CA ILE A 117 10.03 7.66 -2.30
C ILE A 117 11.44 8.23 -2.12
N ARG A 118 11.58 9.33 -1.39
CA ARG A 118 12.88 10.00 -1.19
C ARG A 118 13.87 9.09 -0.47
N GLU A 119 13.44 8.43 0.60
CA GLU A 119 14.32 7.55 1.38
C GLU A 119 14.79 6.35 0.56
N PHE A 120 13.94 5.79 -0.28
CA PHE A 120 14.30 4.67 -1.15
C PHE A 120 15.20 5.10 -2.32
N VAL A 121 14.85 6.19 -3.02
CA VAL A 121 15.63 6.69 -4.17
C VAL A 121 17.01 7.18 -3.75
N ASP A 122 17.14 7.77 -2.57
CA ASP A 122 18.43 8.22 -2.01
C ASP A 122 19.28 7.07 -1.43
N SER A 123 18.76 5.84 -1.40
CA SER A 123 19.45 4.69 -0.80
C SER A 123 20.25 3.89 -1.85
N ASP A 124 21.58 3.89 -1.72
CA ASP A 124 22.47 3.04 -2.53
C ASP A 124 22.61 1.59 -1.98
N GLU A 125 22.04 1.31 -0.79
CA GLU A 125 22.27 0.03 -0.08
C GLU A 125 21.07 -0.94 -0.21
N HIS A 126 19.88 -0.44 -0.56
CA HIS A 126 18.65 -1.22 -0.56
C HIS A 126 18.07 -1.37 -1.97
N ASP A 127 17.49 -2.54 -2.22
CA ASP A 127 16.94 -2.92 -3.54
C ASP A 127 15.41 -2.86 -3.62
N SER A 128 14.75 -2.61 -2.50
CA SER A 128 13.30 -2.45 -2.38
C SER A 128 12.96 -1.72 -1.09
N LEU A 129 11.69 -1.29 -0.91
CA LEU A 129 11.18 -0.73 0.33
C LEU A 129 10.03 -1.59 0.86
N LEU A 130 10.11 -1.91 2.15
CA LEU A 130 9.14 -2.68 2.91
C LEU A 130 8.43 -1.80 3.95
N PRO A 131 7.13 -1.54 3.83
CA PRO A 131 6.40 -0.75 4.82
C PRO A 131 6.18 -1.55 6.09
N VAL A 132 6.54 -1.00 7.23
CA VAL A 132 6.39 -1.66 8.51
C VAL A 132 5.73 -0.77 9.56
N THR A 133 4.95 -1.39 10.45
CA THR A 133 4.52 -0.77 11.70
C THR A 133 5.26 -1.37 12.88
N LYS A 134 5.63 -0.53 13.85
CA LYS A 134 6.37 -0.92 15.04
C LYS A 134 5.41 -1.30 16.17
N HIS A 135 5.46 -2.55 16.60
CA HIS A 135 4.64 -3.05 17.70
C HIS A 135 5.48 -3.37 18.94
N GLN A 136 5.34 -2.56 19.96
CA GLN A 136 6.01 -2.73 21.25
C GLN A 136 5.06 -3.38 22.25
N LYS A 137 4.71 -4.64 21.96
CA LYS A 137 3.74 -5.47 22.70
C LYS A 137 4.31 -6.87 22.90
N CYS A 138 3.69 -7.65 23.79
CA CYS A 138 4.02 -9.07 23.99
C CYS A 138 3.45 -9.90 22.83
N PHE A 139 4.28 -10.66 22.15
CA PHE A 139 3.87 -11.56 21.09
C PHE A 139 4.14 -13.01 21.49
N TYR A 140 3.30 -13.90 21.00
CA TYR A 140 3.39 -15.35 21.14
C TYR A 140 3.28 -15.99 19.76
N ASP A 141 3.95 -17.13 19.57
CA ASP A 141 3.81 -17.93 18.36
C ASP A 141 2.54 -18.79 18.37
N ASP A 142 2.37 -19.67 17.40
CA ASP A 142 1.22 -20.58 17.26
C ASP A 142 1.19 -21.71 18.29
N ALA A 143 2.31 -21.98 18.98
CA ALA A 143 2.42 -22.88 20.13
C ALA A 143 2.19 -22.17 21.47
N TYR A 144 1.91 -20.84 21.44
CA TYR A 144 1.82 -19.96 22.60
C TYR A 144 3.13 -19.78 23.37
N ASP A 145 4.28 -19.99 22.71
CA ASP A 145 5.57 -19.64 23.27
C ASP A 145 5.86 -18.15 23.06
N ALA A 146 6.43 -17.48 24.06
CA ALA A 146 6.74 -16.05 24.01
C ALA A 146 7.87 -15.76 23.01
N ILE A 147 7.64 -14.77 22.11
CA ILE A 147 8.59 -14.41 21.05
C ILE A 147 9.59 -13.34 21.52
N ASN A 148 9.09 -12.24 22.09
CA ASN A 148 9.90 -11.04 22.37
C ASN A 148 9.90 -10.61 23.84
N HIS A 149 9.47 -11.47 24.76
CA HIS A 149 9.40 -11.15 26.18
C HIS A 149 9.55 -12.42 27.03
N ASP A 150 9.83 -12.25 28.31
CA ASP A 150 9.71 -13.33 29.31
C ASP A 150 8.31 -13.25 29.95
N PRO A 151 7.41 -14.25 29.80
CA PRO A 151 6.08 -14.22 30.37
C PRO A 151 6.06 -14.24 31.91
N HIS A 152 7.21 -14.54 32.56
CA HIS A 152 7.35 -14.54 34.01
C HIS A 152 7.99 -13.26 34.56
N ASP A 153 8.46 -12.36 33.67
CA ASP A 153 8.99 -11.04 34.02
C ASP A 153 8.05 -9.96 33.54
N ILE A 154 7.39 -9.25 34.48
CA ILE A 154 6.46 -8.15 34.18
C ILE A 154 7.27 -6.87 33.98
N SER A 155 7.89 -6.75 32.82
CA SER A 155 8.57 -5.52 32.40
C SER A 155 7.56 -4.49 31.87
N PRO A 156 7.84 -3.18 32.02
CA PRO A 156 7.06 -2.14 31.34
C PRO A 156 7.06 -2.34 29.82
N SER A 157 5.95 -2.07 29.15
CA SER A 157 5.82 -2.31 27.72
C SER A 157 6.85 -1.58 26.85
N GLN A 158 7.34 -0.41 27.31
CA GLN A 158 8.40 0.33 26.61
C GLN A 158 9.77 -0.35 26.64
N ASP A 159 9.98 -1.33 27.51
CA ASP A 159 11.24 -2.08 27.63
C ASP A 159 11.22 -3.40 26.84
N ILE A 160 10.07 -3.77 26.30
CA ILE A 160 9.91 -4.97 25.46
C ILE A 160 10.53 -4.68 24.07
N PRO A 161 11.38 -5.56 23.53
CA PRO A 161 11.87 -5.44 22.17
C PRO A 161 10.73 -5.38 21.17
N PRO A 162 10.69 -4.36 20.26
CA PRO A 162 9.62 -4.27 19.28
C PRO A 162 9.71 -5.39 18.24
N LEU A 163 8.55 -5.77 17.71
CA LEU A 163 8.43 -6.49 16.44
C LEU A 163 7.85 -5.56 15.39
N TYR A 164 8.18 -5.82 14.14
CA TYR A 164 7.73 -5.04 13.01
C TYR A 164 6.78 -5.90 12.16
N LEU A 165 5.60 -5.34 11.87
CA LEU A 165 4.59 -5.96 11.02
C LEU A 165 4.68 -5.34 9.63
N ASP A 166 4.77 -6.16 8.58
CA ASP A 166 4.50 -5.71 7.20
C ASP A 166 3.05 -5.23 7.12
N CYS A 167 2.87 -3.94 6.92
CA CYS A 167 1.54 -3.31 6.94
C CYS A 167 0.90 -3.17 5.56
N SER A 168 1.57 -3.61 4.50
CA SER A 168 1.03 -3.76 3.14
C SER A 168 0.46 -2.48 2.49
N VAL A 169 0.77 -1.28 2.98
CA VAL A 169 0.15 -0.04 2.47
C VAL A 169 0.84 0.55 1.24
N LEU A 170 2.15 0.35 1.11
CA LEU A 170 2.94 0.74 -0.05
C LEU A 170 4.22 -0.10 -0.14
N TYR A 171 4.70 -0.37 -1.33
CA TYR A 171 5.99 -1.00 -1.57
C TYR A 171 6.71 -0.25 -2.68
N MET A 172 8.04 -0.18 -2.61
CA MET A 172 8.82 0.33 -3.73
C MET A 172 9.89 -0.67 -4.15
N TYR A 173 10.18 -0.67 -5.42
CA TYR A 173 11.17 -1.55 -6.04
C TYR A 173 11.56 -0.99 -7.41
N THR A 174 12.69 -1.45 -7.94
CA THR A 174 13.09 -1.19 -9.32
C THR A 174 12.67 -2.35 -10.24
N GLU A 175 12.61 -2.10 -11.54
CA GLU A 175 12.42 -3.16 -12.55
C GLU A 175 13.50 -4.24 -12.39
N GLU A 176 14.79 -3.85 -12.22
CA GLU A 176 15.89 -4.77 -12.01
C GLU A 176 15.67 -5.70 -10.81
N THR A 177 15.22 -5.16 -9.70
CA THR A 177 14.92 -5.96 -8.51
C THR A 177 13.81 -6.97 -8.76
N PHE A 178 12.72 -6.52 -9.41
CA PHE A 178 11.61 -7.40 -9.74
C PHE A 178 12.02 -8.48 -10.75
N GLU A 179 12.82 -8.16 -11.76
CA GLU A 179 13.38 -9.12 -12.72
C GLU A 179 14.22 -10.20 -12.02
N ARG A 180 15.09 -9.80 -11.09
CA ARG A 180 15.99 -10.67 -10.37
C ARG A 180 15.29 -11.59 -9.36
N THR A 181 14.30 -11.07 -8.64
CA THR A 181 13.65 -11.78 -7.53
C THR A 181 12.29 -12.40 -7.90
N GLY A 182 11.64 -11.88 -8.96
CA GLY A 182 10.26 -12.21 -9.29
C GLY A 182 9.23 -11.65 -8.29
N HIS A 183 9.63 -10.71 -7.42
CA HIS A 183 8.80 -10.19 -6.36
C HIS A 183 9.09 -8.70 -6.07
N ARG A 184 8.12 -7.98 -5.49
CA ARG A 184 8.22 -6.57 -5.08
C ARG A 184 9.10 -6.33 -3.86
N ILE A 185 9.41 -7.36 -3.09
CA ILE A 185 10.37 -7.33 -1.98
C ILE A 185 11.64 -7.99 -2.48
N GLY A 186 12.72 -7.25 -2.44
CA GLY A 186 14.04 -7.69 -2.88
C GLY A 186 14.77 -8.54 -1.85
N THR A 187 16.10 -8.53 -1.95
CA THR A 187 16.97 -9.27 -1.03
C THR A 187 17.45 -8.42 0.14
N ASP A 188 17.52 -7.11 -0.05
CA ASP A 188 17.93 -6.12 0.95
C ASP A 188 16.89 -4.99 1.04
N PRO A 189 15.67 -5.27 1.57
CA PRO A 189 14.62 -4.27 1.65
C PRO A 189 14.93 -3.20 2.69
N LEU A 190 14.66 -1.93 2.37
CA LEU A 190 14.65 -0.81 3.31
C LEU A 190 13.36 -0.88 4.15
N PRO A 191 13.44 -1.13 5.47
CA PRO A 191 12.26 -1.06 6.32
C PRO A 191 11.84 0.40 6.50
N TYR A 192 10.65 0.76 6.04
CA TYR A 192 10.07 2.09 6.20
C TYR A 192 8.95 2.09 7.23
N GLU A 193 9.16 2.80 8.35
CA GLU A 193 8.19 2.83 9.46
C GLU A 193 7.02 3.76 9.12
N VAL A 194 5.81 3.20 9.04
CA VAL A 194 4.55 3.91 8.79
C VAL A 194 3.79 4.09 10.10
N ASP A 195 3.12 5.23 10.29
CA ASP A 195 2.24 5.48 11.44
C ASP A 195 1.11 4.43 11.47
N GLU A 196 0.88 3.79 12.62
CA GLU A 196 -0.17 2.77 12.79
C GLU A 196 -1.57 3.25 12.34
N ARG A 197 -1.83 4.57 12.38
CA ARG A 197 -3.10 5.15 11.92
C ARG A 197 -3.24 5.16 10.40
N GLU A 198 -2.13 5.27 9.67
CA GLU A 198 -2.10 5.21 8.21
C GLU A 198 -2.04 3.78 7.68
N ALA A 199 -1.55 2.86 8.51
CA ALA A 199 -1.34 1.45 8.18
C ALA A 199 -2.61 0.59 8.27
N VAL A 200 -3.79 1.21 8.22
CA VAL A 200 -5.07 0.48 8.24
C VAL A 200 -5.41 0.03 6.82
N GLU A 201 -5.28 -1.25 6.56
CA GLU A 201 -5.76 -1.90 5.35
C GLU A 201 -7.19 -2.42 5.56
N ILE A 202 -8.10 -2.14 4.63
CA ILE A 202 -9.51 -2.54 4.73
C ILE A 202 -9.70 -3.88 4.03
N ASP A 203 -10.04 -4.92 4.79
CA ASP A 203 -10.38 -6.25 4.30
C ASP A 203 -11.78 -6.71 4.73
N TYR A 204 -12.21 -6.29 5.90
CA TYR A 204 -13.48 -6.67 6.51
C TYR A 204 -14.37 -5.45 6.77
N ARG A 205 -15.65 -5.69 7.01
CA ARG A 205 -16.63 -4.62 7.26
C ARG A 205 -16.28 -3.75 8.47
N TRP A 206 -15.80 -4.35 9.55
CA TRP A 206 -15.42 -3.63 10.75
C TRP A 206 -14.21 -2.71 10.55
N GLU A 207 -13.25 -3.12 9.70
CA GLU A 207 -12.10 -2.30 9.32
C GLU A 207 -12.53 -1.11 8.47
N PHE A 208 -13.49 -1.31 7.56
CA PHE A 208 -14.09 -0.22 6.78
C PHE A 208 -14.71 0.83 7.69
N GLU A 209 -15.54 0.42 8.64
CA GLU A 209 -16.20 1.30 9.58
C GLU A 209 -15.21 2.02 10.52
N MET A 210 -14.18 1.32 10.98
CA MET A 210 -13.10 1.88 11.79
C MET A 210 -12.27 2.89 10.98
N ALA A 211 -11.84 2.55 9.77
CA ALA A 211 -11.09 3.43 8.90
C ALA A 211 -11.89 4.68 8.53
N GLU A 212 -13.20 4.55 8.25
CA GLU A 212 -14.07 5.68 7.95
C GLU A 212 -14.18 6.67 9.13
N CYS A 213 -14.31 6.16 10.35
CA CYS A 213 -14.31 6.99 11.55
C CYS A 213 -12.97 7.69 11.78
N LEU A 214 -11.85 6.97 11.61
CA LEU A 214 -10.51 7.50 11.79
C LEU A 214 -10.19 8.56 10.73
N HIS A 215 -10.50 8.31 9.47
CA HIS A 215 -10.31 9.25 8.36
C HIS A 215 -11.06 10.57 8.60
N ARG A 216 -12.33 10.49 9.03
CA ARG A 216 -13.12 11.68 9.37
C ARG A 216 -12.48 12.47 10.50
N ARG A 217 -11.90 11.79 11.49
CA ARG A 217 -11.22 12.44 12.62
C ARG A 217 -9.94 13.13 12.19
N LEU A 218 -9.08 12.45 11.41
CA LEU A 218 -7.81 13.01 10.93
C LEU A 218 -8.04 14.25 10.08
N ARG A 219 -9.00 14.23 9.16
CA ARG A 219 -9.35 15.41 8.35
C ARG A 219 -9.84 16.62 9.15
N LEU A 220 -10.40 16.41 10.33
CA LEU A 220 -10.78 17.50 11.23
C LEU A 220 -9.58 18.08 11.99
N GLU A 221 -8.49 17.32 12.11
CA GLU A 221 -7.25 17.78 12.75
C GLU A 221 -6.37 18.57 11.76
N ASP A 222 -6.49 18.30 10.46
CA ASP A 222 -5.74 18.98 9.39
C ASP A 222 -6.44 20.24 8.85
N ALA A 223 -7.70 20.52 9.24
CA ALA A 223 -8.52 21.65 8.79
C ALA A 223 -8.49 22.83 9.78
#